data_cda022f88c3a641681631c46e39dd777
#
_entry.id   cda022f88c3a641681631c46e39dd777
#
_cell.length_a   1.000
_cell.length_b   1.000
_cell.length_c   1.000
_cell.angle_alpha   90.00
_cell.angle_beta   90.00
_cell.angle_gamma   90.00
#
_symmetry.space_group_name_H-M   'P 1'
#
loop_
_entity.id
_entity.type
_entity.pdbx_description
1 polymer ?
#
loop_
_entity_poly.entity_id
_entity_poly.type
_entity_poly.pdbx_seq_one_letter_code
_entity_poly.pdbx_strand_id
1 'polypeptide(L)'
;TGLVWNSDFPDEVNNDNMLLFLNEERTIGKYKAKYLGTRKKLKSSGEFIKANYLEYIPLLNKHIAKKDIALGESLIMENDTVEIENNDITYFEVLFNSGDDKITLFPKVQTDSNSDMIVFSPDVNNDILEDFYVHVRTYPDPDQEVVWSLKDSVYVKLKENFYLNDYVSSIEKINTKSDGINSTQFLVEANIKILAEDQEYVARPAYIIDNNKVGIIPDIIDDLGIKVYLSEILPKEDKFKISFETTQKNWVIIEASKKPLINLMWIGFFIMIFGLLL
;
A
#
# COMPACT_ATOMS: atom_id res chain seq x y z
N THR A 1 -1.10 -13.90 -17.13
CA THR A 1 -1.90 -15.13 -16.89
C THR A 1 -2.69 -14.88 -15.62
N GLY A 2 -3.99 -14.57 -15.80
CA GLY A 2 -4.86 -14.24 -14.70
C GLY A 2 -4.89 -15.36 -13.66
N LEU A 3 -4.92 -14.98 -12.39
CA LEU A 3 -5.27 -15.87 -11.29
C LEU A 3 -6.65 -16.45 -11.61
N VAL A 4 -6.65 -17.67 -12.10
CA VAL A 4 -7.88 -18.47 -12.24
C VAL A 4 -8.34 -18.71 -10.80
N TRP A 5 -9.47 -18.15 -10.44
CA TRP A 5 -10.19 -18.52 -9.25
C TRP A 5 -10.47 -20.01 -9.35
N ASN A 6 -9.83 -20.80 -8.51
CA ASN A 6 -10.12 -22.21 -8.43
C ASN A 6 -11.45 -22.33 -7.68
N SER A 7 -12.50 -22.71 -8.43
CA SER A 7 -13.85 -22.95 -7.92
C SER A 7 -13.94 -24.19 -7.01
N ASP A 8 -12.81 -24.77 -6.63
CA ASP A 8 -12.71 -26.03 -5.90
C ASP A 8 -12.60 -25.88 -4.39
N PHE A 9 -12.72 -24.63 -3.84
CA PHE A 9 -12.88 -24.47 -2.40
C PHE A 9 -14.33 -24.74 -2.02
N PRO A 10 -14.59 -25.57 -1.01
CA PRO A 10 -15.94 -25.78 -0.49
C PRO A 10 -16.59 -24.45 -0.13
N ASP A 11 -17.88 -24.27 -0.40
CA ASP A 11 -18.63 -23.05 -0.14
C ASP A 11 -18.49 -22.52 1.30
N GLU A 12 -18.28 -23.40 2.27
CA GLU A 12 -18.03 -23.06 3.69
C GLU A 12 -16.68 -22.34 3.90
N VAL A 13 -15.66 -22.62 3.08
CA VAL A 13 -14.34 -21.96 3.17
C VAL A 13 -14.34 -20.64 2.41
N ASN A 14 -15.23 -20.46 1.45
CA ASN A 14 -15.34 -19.25 0.64
C ASN A 14 -16.06 -18.09 1.35
N ASN A 15 -16.90 -18.36 2.35
CA ASN A 15 -17.67 -17.32 3.02
C ASN A 15 -16.85 -16.50 4.04
N ASP A 16 -15.75 -17.07 4.57
CA ASP A 16 -14.94 -16.45 5.60
C ASP A 16 -13.64 -15.82 5.04
N ASN A 17 -13.19 -16.23 3.85
CA ASN A 17 -11.99 -15.73 3.22
C ASN A 17 -12.31 -14.69 2.14
N MET A 18 -11.62 -13.56 2.18
CA MET A 18 -11.81 -12.47 1.22
C MET A 18 -10.48 -12.00 0.65
N LEU A 19 -10.39 -11.95 -0.69
CA LEU A 19 -9.32 -11.27 -1.40
C LEU A 19 -9.63 -9.76 -1.44
N LEU A 20 -8.75 -8.95 -0.89
CA LEU A 20 -8.79 -7.50 -0.94
C LEU A 20 -7.61 -6.97 -1.74
N PHE A 21 -7.86 -6.20 -2.78
CA PHE A 21 -6.84 -5.40 -3.44
C PHE A 21 -6.67 -4.06 -2.71
N LEU A 22 -5.46 -3.51 -2.81
CA LEU A 22 -5.13 -2.25 -2.18
C LEU A 22 -6.10 -1.14 -2.61
N ASN A 23 -6.67 -0.46 -1.62
CA ASN A 23 -7.65 0.62 -1.75
C ASN A 23 -9.00 0.25 -2.38
N GLU A 24 -9.26 -1.01 -2.72
CA GLU A 24 -10.56 -1.46 -3.22
C GLU A 24 -11.48 -1.89 -2.09
N GLU A 25 -12.76 -1.47 -2.17
CA GLU A 25 -13.78 -1.91 -1.21
C GLU A 25 -14.43 -3.23 -1.66
N ARG A 26 -14.64 -4.13 -0.69
CA ARG A 26 -15.42 -5.35 -0.87
C ARG A 26 -16.39 -5.56 0.27
N THR A 27 -17.57 -6.08 -0.05
CA THR A 27 -18.60 -6.36 0.96
C THR A 27 -18.40 -7.73 1.58
N ILE A 28 -18.40 -7.80 2.92
CA ILE A 28 -18.41 -9.02 3.71
C ILE A 28 -19.53 -8.94 4.76
N GLY A 29 -20.59 -9.73 4.57
CA GLY A 29 -21.77 -9.62 5.42
C GLY A 29 -22.34 -8.19 5.42
N LYS A 30 -22.40 -7.56 6.60
CA LYS A 30 -22.86 -6.17 6.75
C LYS A 30 -21.75 -5.11 6.61
N TYR A 31 -20.48 -5.53 6.49
CA TYR A 31 -19.34 -4.63 6.41
C TYR A 31 -18.88 -4.42 4.97
N LYS A 32 -18.34 -3.24 4.72
CA LYS A 32 -17.47 -2.96 3.59
C LYS A 32 -16.04 -2.99 4.10
N ALA A 33 -15.25 -3.93 3.60
CA ALA A 33 -13.84 -4.06 3.94
C ALA A 33 -12.97 -3.39 2.89
N LYS A 34 -11.93 -2.66 3.33
CA LYS A 34 -10.95 -2.01 2.47
C LYS A 34 -9.55 -2.25 3.02
N TYR A 35 -8.65 -2.80 2.20
CA TYR A 35 -7.25 -2.95 2.53
C TYR A 35 -6.49 -1.66 2.25
N LEU A 36 -5.80 -1.11 3.24
CA LEU A 36 -5.10 0.17 3.16
C LEU A 36 -3.56 0.02 3.09
N GLY A 37 -3.10 -1.22 2.90
CA GLY A 37 -1.68 -1.54 2.73
C GLY A 37 -1.00 -2.05 4.00
N THR A 38 0.28 -2.36 3.84
CA THR A 38 1.12 -2.82 4.95
C THR A 38 1.62 -1.66 5.80
N ARG A 39 1.80 -1.94 7.11
CA ARG A 39 2.29 -0.99 8.11
C ARG A 39 3.49 -1.55 8.86
N LYS A 40 4.35 -0.63 9.31
CA LYS A 40 5.35 -0.90 10.34
C LYS A 40 4.98 -0.09 11.58
N LYS A 41 5.26 -0.62 12.77
CA LYS A 41 4.95 0.04 14.03
C LYS A 41 6.19 0.75 14.54
N LEU A 42 6.08 2.03 14.85
CA LEU A 42 7.17 2.84 15.41
C LEU A 42 7.46 2.42 16.84
N LYS A 43 8.74 2.31 17.17
CA LYS A 43 9.19 1.97 18.52
C LYS A 43 8.95 3.11 19.50
N SER A 44 9.07 4.36 19.03
CA SER A 44 8.99 5.55 19.88
C SER A 44 7.58 5.90 20.33
N SER A 45 6.61 5.84 19.41
CA SER A 45 5.22 6.28 19.66
C SER A 45 4.21 5.12 19.64
N GLY A 46 4.58 3.97 19.09
CA GLY A 46 3.65 2.87 18.87
C GLY A 46 2.68 3.10 17.70
N GLU A 47 2.82 4.22 16.98
CA GLU A 47 2.00 4.53 15.82
C GLU A 47 2.38 3.69 14.59
N PHE A 48 1.42 3.55 13.67
CA PHE A 48 1.60 2.81 12.44
C PHE A 48 1.98 3.73 11.29
N ILE A 49 3.02 3.34 10.54
CA ILE A 49 3.48 4.04 9.35
C ILE A 49 3.36 3.13 8.13
N LYS A 50 3.03 3.68 6.97
CA LYS A 50 3.00 2.92 5.72
C LYS A 50 4.37 2.32 5.43
N ALA A 51 4.43 1.00 5.23
CA ALA A 51 5.70 0.31 5.00
C ALA A 51 6.43 0.80 3.73
N ASN A 52 5.69 1.16 2.68
CA ASN A 52 6.24 1.70 1.44
C ASN A 52 6.84 3.12 1.57
N TYR A 53 6.59 3.83 2.69
CA TYR A 53 7.24 5.11 2.99
C TYR A 53 8.63 4.95 3.58
N LEU A 54 9.03 3.71 3.89
CA LEU A 54 10.29 3.37 4.49
C LEU A 54 11.16 2.58 3.50
N GLU A 55 12.47 2.80 3.57
CA GLU A 55 13.49 1.98 2.94
C GLU A 55 14.30 1.30 4.05
N TYR A 56 14.39 -0.01 4.00
CA TYR A 56 15.23 -0.76 4.93
C TYR A 56 16.64 -0.87 4.39
N ILE A 57 17.63 -0.46 5.20
CA ILE A 57 19.06 -0.59 4.88
C ILE A 57 19.66 -1.73 5.70
N PRO A 58 19.82 -2.92 5.10
CA PRO A 58 20.25 -4.12 5.82
C PRO A 58 21.61 -3.96 6.52
N LEU A 59 22.57 -3.28 5.87
CA LEU A 59 23.91 -3.05 6.39
C LEU A 59 23.90 -2.25 7.71
N LEU A 60 22.94 -1.38 7.90
CA LEU A 60 22.80 -0.53 9.08
C LEU A 60 21.74 -1.03 10.05
N ASN A 61 20.95 -2.02 9.64
CA ASN A 61 19.74 -2.48 10.33
C ASN A 61 18.81 -1.31 10.71
N LYS A 62 18.58 -0.41 9.75
CA LYS A 62 17.82 0.82 9.95
C LYS A 62 16.82 1.03 8.83
N HIS A 63 15.72 1.74 9.16
CA HIS A 63 14.79 2.26 8.18
C HIS A 63 15.04 3.75 7.97
N ILE A 64 14.88 4.21 6.72
CA ILE A 64 14.97 5.60 6.33
C ILE A 64 13.65 6.01 5.69
N ALA A 65 13.16 7.20 6.03
CA ALA A 65 11.97 7.78 5.42
C ALA A 65 12.29 8.20 3.97
N LYS A 66 11.50 7.68 3.01
CA LYS A 66 11.62 8.04 1.58
C LYS A 66 11.02 9.41 1.25
N LYS A 67 10.24 9.97 2.16
CA LYS A 67 9.55 11.25 2.03
C LYS A 67 9.13 11.79 3.40
N ASP A 68 8.69 13.03 3.43
CA ASP A 68 8.10 13.62 4.63
C ASP A 68 6.82 12.90 5.04
N ILE A 69 6.70 12.55 6.32
CA ILE A 69 5.60 11.77 6.87
C ILE A 69 5.04 12.49 8.08
N ALA A 70 3.80 12.95 7.96
CA ALA A 70 3.08 13.54 9.08
C ALA A 70 2.42 12.44 9.93
N LEU A 71 2.67 12.44 11.24
CA LEU A 71 2.08 11.54 12.22
C LEU A 71 1.53 12.36 13.37
N GLY A 72 0.22 12.56 13.39
CA GLY A 72 -0.40 13.43 14.38
C GLY A 72 0.24 14.82 14.38
N GLU A 73 0.87 15.21 15.52
CA GLU A 73 1.60 16.47 15.67
C GLU A 73 3.09 16.34 15.28
N SER A 74 3.58 15.16 14.99
CA SER A 74 4.99 14.89 14.65
C SER A 74 5.20 14.84 13.15
N LEU A 75 6.37 15.29 12.69
CA LEU A 75 6.80 15.22 11.30
C LEU A 75 8.13 14.47 11.24
N ILE A 76 8.16 13.41 10.46
CA ILE A 76 9.40 12.70 10.07
C ILE A 76 9.80 13.24 8.71
N MET A 77 11.01 13.79 8.61
CA MET A 77 11.51 14.35 7.35
C MET A 77 12.04 13.25 6.44
N GLU A 78 12.05 13.52 5.14
CA GLU A 78 12.75 12.68 4.17
C GLU A 78 14.20 12.46 4.57
N ASN A 79 14.70 11.23 4.44
CA ASN A 79 16.01 10.74 4.86
C ASN A 79 16.24 10.62 6.38
N ASP A 80 15.25 10.93 7.20
CA ASP A 80 15.34 10.66 8.64
C ASP A 80 15.38 9.15 8.93
N THR A 81 16.17 8.79 9.95
CA THR A 81 16.21 7.42 10.44
C THR A 81 14.99 7.13 11.31
N VAL A 82 14.30 6.05 11.02
CA VAL A 82 13.10 5.60 11.71
C VAL A 82 13.36 4.29 12.45
N GLU A 83 13.09 4.26 13.76
CA GLU A 83 13.17 3.04 14.56
C GLU A 83 11.83 2.32 14.58
N ILE A 84 11.84 1.07 14.11
CA ILE A 84 10.68 0.16 14.08
C ILE A 84 10.73 -0.77 15.30
N GLU A 85 9.56 -1.09 15.85
CA GLU A 85 9.43 -1.98 17.03
C GLU A 85 10.04 -3.36 16.77
N ASN A 86 9.71 -3.96 15.63
CA ASN A 86 10.27 -5.24 15.18
C ASN A 86 10.23 -5.30 13.64
N ASN A 87 11.38 -5.50 13.01
CA ASN A 87 11.54 -5.58 11.56
C ASN A 87 10.82 -6.79 10.96
N ASP A 88 10.77 -7.90 11.71
CA ASP A 88 10.19 -9.17 11.25
C ASP A 88 8.65 -9.15 11.26
N ILE A 89 8.04 -8.11 11.86
CA ILE A 89 6.60 -7.98 11.92
C ILE A 89 6.09 -7.02 10.84
N THR A 90 5.13 -7.51 10.07
CA THR A 90 4.35 -6.71 9.12
C THR A 90 2.88 -6.71 9.54
N TYR A 91 2.32 -5.52 9.68
CA TYR A 91 0.91 -5.31 9.97
C TYR A 91 0.16 -5.02 8.67
N PHE A 92 -1.09 -5.48 8.57
CA PHE A 92 -1.96 -5.25 7.43
C PHE A 92 -3.13 -4.38 7.90
N GLU A 93 -3.21 -3.16 7.41
CA GLU A 93 -4.30 -2.26 7.80
C GLU A 93 -5.55 -2.58 6.99
N VAL A 94 -6.60 -2.98 7.68
CA VAL A 94 -7.91 -3.27 7.10
C VAL A 94 -8.98 -2.44 7.78
N LEU A 95 -9.67 -1.63 6.99
CA LEU A 95 -10.77 -0.79 7.43
C LEU A 95 -12.10 -1.52 7.15
N PHE A 96 -12.95 -1.60 8.15
CA PHE A 96 -14.31 -2.12 8.04
C PHE A 96 -15.31 -1.01 8.32
N ASN A 97 -16.24 -0.79 7.40
CA ASN A 97 -17.33 0.17 7.53
C ASN A 97 -18.67 -0.57 7.61
N SER A 98 -19.52 -0.23 8.57
CA SER A 98 -20.90 -0.73 8.68
C SER A 98 -21.82 0.40 9.10
N GLY A 99 -22.41 1.10 8.13
CA GLY A 99 -23.15 2.34 8.40
C GLY A 99 -22.24 3.43 8.94
N ASP A 100 -22.52 3.90 10.17
CA ASP A 100 -21.71 4.92 10.85
C ASP A 100 -20.50 4.34 11.62
N ASP A 101 -20.44 3.02 11.79
CA ASP A 101 -19.37 2.36 12.53
C ASP A 101 -18.16 2.11 11.62
N LYS A 102 -17.00 2.58 12.06
CA LYS A 102 -15.71 2.35 11.42
C LYS A 102 -14.78 1.62 12.37
N ILE A 103 -14.27 0.49 11.93
CA ILE A 103 -13.32 -0.33 12.70
C ILE A 103 -12.06 -0.52 11.85
N THR A 104 -10.90 -0.12 12.38
CA THR A 104 -9.62 -0.39 11.72
C THR A 104 -8.88 -1.45 12.50
N LEU A 105 -8.49 -2.52 11.83
CA LEU A 105 -7.76 -3.64 12.41
C LEU A 105 -6.42 -3.84 11.71
N PHE A 106 -5.44 -4.33 12.49
CA PHE A 106 -4.05 -4.52 12.07
C PHE A 106 -3.59 -5.97 12.32
N PRO A 107 -4.23 -6.98 11.68
CA PRO A 107 -3.70 -8.33 11.76
C PRO A 107 -2.26 -8.34 11.27
N LYS A 108 -1.43 -9.21 11.88
CA LYS A 108 0.01 -9.18 11.63
C LYS A 108 0.56 -10.54 11.22
N VAL A 109 1.64 -10.46 10.47
CA VAL A 109 2.47 -11.59 10.11
C VAL A 109 3.87 -11.33 10.64
N GLN A 110 4.43 -12.32 11.30
CA GLN A 110 5.80 -12.33 11.76
C GLN A 110 6.58 -13.39 11.00
N THR A 111 7.68 -13.01 10.38
CA THR A 111 8.62 -13.90 9.72
C THR A 111 9.85 -14.05 10.60
N ASP A 112 10.24 -15.27 10.91
CA ASP A 112 11.50 -15.52 11.61
C ASP A 112 12.56 -15.91 10.58
N SER A 113 13.45 -14.98 10.28
CA SER A 113 14.55 -15.17 9.31
C SER A 113 15.53 -16.31 9.66
N ASN A 114 15.51 -16.80 10.91
CA ASN A 114 16.38 -17.89 11.34
C ASN A 114 15.75 -19.28 11.16
N SER A 115 14.42 -19.37 11.10
CA SER A 115 13.71 -20.65 11.10
C SER A 115 12.76 -20.85 9.91
N ASP A 116 12.72 -19.91 8.97
CA ASP A 116 11.75 -19.85 7.87
C ASP A 116 10.29 -20.00 8.33
N MET A 117 10.03 -19.74 9.61
CA MET A 117 8.72 -19.86 10.19
C MET A 117 7.93 -18.56 9.98
N ILE A 118 6.69 -18.69 9.50
CA ILE A 118 5.75 -17.57 9.36
C ILE A 118 4.63 -17.76 10.38
N VAL A 119 4.47 -16.77 11.26
CA VAL A 119 3.41 -16.75 12.28
C VAL A 119 2.38 -15.70 11.95
N PHE A 120 1.15 -16.12 11.76
CA PHE A 120 0.01 -15.25 11.53
C PHE A 120 -0.70 -14.98 12.86
N SER A 121 -0.93 -13.71 13.19
CA SER A 121 -1.65 -13.32 14.40
C SER A 121 -2.84 -12.46 14.04
N PRO A 122 -4.04 -12.77 14.53
CA PRO A 122 -5.22 -11.95 14.31
C PRO A 122 -5.12 -10.63 15.06
N ASP A 123 -5.91 -9.66 14.60
CA ASP A 123 -6.30 -8.52 15.41
C ASP A 123 -7.80 -8.61 15.73
N VAL A 124 -8.20 -8.05 16.86
CA VAL A 124 -9.53 -8.25 17.43
C VAL A 124 -10.12 -6.93 17.89
N ASN A 125 -11.30 -6.62 17.40
CA ASN A 125 -12.14 -5.60 18.02
C ASN A 125 -13.08 -6.25 19.03
N ASN A 126 -12.83 -5.97 20.30
CA ASN A 126 -13.61 -6.53 21.40
C ASN A 126 -14.81 -5.62 21.69
N ASP A 127 -16.01 -6.19 21.65
CA ASP A 127 -17.23 -5.55 22.09
C ASP A 127 -17.91 -6.41 23.17
N ILE A 128 -18.84 -5.84 23.94
CA ILE A 128 -19.54 -6.53 25.03
C ILE A 128 -20.33 -7.74 24.51
N LEU A 129 -20.94 -7.61 23.34
CA LEU A 129 -21.83 -8.62 22.77
C LEU A 129 -21.16 -9.54 21.76
N GLU A 130 -20.15 -9.05 21.04
CA GLU A 130 -19.47 -9.81 20.00
C GLU A 130 -18.03 -9.37 19.83
N ASP A 131 -17.11 -10.30 19.67
CA ASP A 131 -15.75 -10.01 19.25
C ASP A 131 -15.63 -10.20 17.75
N PHE A 132 -14.95 -9.25 17.09
CA PHE A 132 -14.70 -9.29 15.65
C PHE A 132 -13.22 -9.54 15.40
N TYR A 133 -12.90 -10.72 14.89
CA TYR A 133 -11.56 -11.20 14.59
C TYR A 133 -11.24 -11.01 13.11
N VAL A 134 -10.06 -10.51 12.80
CA VAL A 134 -9.52 -10.47 11.44
C VAL A 134 -8.16 -11.12 11.41
N HIS A 135 -7.96 -12.01 10.46
CA HIS A 135 -6.76 -12.82 10.30
C HIS A 135 -6.25 -12.73 8.88
N VAL A 136 -4.95 -12.55 8.67
CA VAL A 136 -4.31 -12.71 7.35
C VAL A 136 -4.16 -14.19 7.05
N ARG A 137 -4.60 -14.62 5.88
CA ARG A 137 -4.45 -16.00 5.39
C ARG A 137 -3.30 -16.14 4.42
N THR A 138 -3.19 -15.18 3.51
CA THR A 138 -2.06 -15.13 2.58
C THR A 138 -1.90 -13.71 2.01
N TYR A 139 -0.72 -13.41 1.52
CA TYR A 139 -0.32 -12.13 0.95
C TYR A 139 0.77 -12.38 -0.09
N PRO A 140 1.07 -11.42 -0.98
CA PRO A 140 2.17 -11.53 -1.93
C PRO A 140 3.51 -11.73 -1.20
N ASP A 141 4.33 -12.60 -1.74
CA ASP A 141 5.70 -12.79 -1.26
C ASP A 141 6.47 -11.45 -1.41
N PRO A 142 6.96 -10.84 -0.31
CA PRO A 142 7.67 -9.58 -0.36
C PRO A 142 9.01 -9.67 -1.12
N ASP A 143 9.59 -10.87 -1.23
CA ASP A 143 10.85 -11.12 -1.92
C ASP A 143 10.64 -11.45 -3.41
N GLN A 144 9.40 -11.59 -3.86
CA GLN A 144 9.08 -11.81 -5.26
C GLN A 144 9.36 -10.55 -6.08
N GLU A 145 10.16 -10.68 -7.14
CA GLU A 145 10.39 -9.59 -8.07
C GLU A 145 9.09 -9.08 -8.69
N VAL A 146 8.90 -7.78 -8.63
CA VAL A 146 7.75 -7.11 -9.23
C VAL A 146 7.88 -7.16 -10.76
N VAL A 147 6.99 -7.88 -11.41
CA VAL A 147 6.94 -7.97 -12.88
C VAL A 147 6.17 -6.78 -13.44
N TRP A 148 6.88 -5.92 -14.15
CA TRP A 148 6.31 -4.79 -14.85
C TRP A 148 6.01 -5.16 -16.31
N SER A 149 4.85 -4.77 -16.81
CA SER A 149 4.43 -4.98 -18.19
C SER A 149 4.15 -3.64 -18.83
N LEU A 150 4.85 -3.34 -19.95
CA LEU A 150 4.56 -2.16 -20.76
C LEU A 150 3.11 -2.24 -21.26
N LYS A 151 2.31 -1.22 -20.97
CA LYS A 151 0.91 -1.16 -21.40
C LYS A 151 0.74 -0.31 -22.64
N ASP A 152 1.14 0.97 -22.56
CA ASP A 152 0.89 1.90 -23.65
C ASP A 152 1.79 3.13 -23.54
N SER A 153 1.67 3.98 -24.56
CA SER A 153 2.27 5.32 -24.60
C SER A 153 1.34 6.30 -25.30
N VAL A 154 1.30 7.52 -24.81
CA VAL A 154 0.42 8.58 -25.32
C VAL A 154 1.20 9.88 -25.52
N TYR A 155 0.87 10.63 -26.60
CA TYR A 155 1.38 11.97 -26.83
C TYR A 155 0.37 12.98 -26.35
N VAL A 156 0.76 13.80 -25.37
CA VAL A 156 -0.14 14.75 -24.70
C VAL A 156 0.49 16.13 -24.62
N LYS A 157 -0.33 17.16 -24.56
CA LYS A 157 0.08 18.53 -24.28
C LYS A 157 -0.02 18.83 -22.79
N LEU A 158 0.58 19.93 -22.39
CA LEU A 158 0.44 20.44 -21.03
C LEU A 158 -1.05 20.72 -20.74
N LYS A 159 -1.52 20.27 -19.57
CA LYS A 159 -2.91 20.36 -19.08
C LYS A 159 -3.97 19.63 -19.92
N GLU A 160 -3.54 18.81 -20.89
CA GLU A 160 -4.44 17.91 -21.60
C GLU A 160 -4.71 16.66 -20.75
N ASN A 161 -5.98 16.22 -20.70
CA ASN A 161 -6.34 15.00 -20.01
C ASN A 161 -6.03 13.78 -20.88
N PHE A 162 -5.49 12.75 -20.27
CA PHE A 162 -5.23 11.46 -20.90
C PHE A 162 -5.44 10.33 -19.88
N TYR A 163 -5.37 9.09 -20.35
CA TYR A 163 -5.54 7.93 -19.49
C TYR A 163 -4.18 7.24 -19.24
N LEU A 164 -3.88 6.99 -17.97
CA LEU A 164 -2.86 6.04 -17.53
C LEU A 164 -3.58 4.81 -17.01
N ASN A 165 -3.65 3.76 -17.80
CA ASN A 165 -4.53 2.62 -17.54
C ASN A 165 -6.00 3.09 -17.40
N ASP A 166 -6.61 2.88 -16.24
CA ASP A 166 -8.00 3.25 -15.95
C ASP A 166 -8.13 4.63 -15.27
N TYR A 167 -7.03 5.38 -15.10
CA TYR A 167 -6.99 6.63 -14.34
C TYR A 167 -6.89 7.85 -15.25
N VAL A 168 -7.72 8.85 -14.96
CA VAL A 168 -7.64 10.15 -15.63
C VAL A 168 -6.41 10.89 -15.11
N SER A 169 -5.59 11.36 -16.04
CA SER A 169 -4.32 12.01 -15.72
C SER A 169 -4.12 13.27 -16.55
N SER A 170 -3.29 14.20 -16.05
CA SER A 170 -2.88 15.41 -16.78
C SER A 170 -1.48 15.84 -16.38
N ILE A 171 -0.72 16.41 -17.33
CA ILE A 171 0.55 17.06 -17.01
C ILE A 171 0.26 18.46 -16.50
N GLU A 172 0.41 18.69 -15.19
CA GLU A 172 0.14 19.99 -14.58
C GLU A 172 1.28 21.00 -14.84
N LYS A 173 2.51 20.52 -14.77
CA LYS A 173 3.70 21.36 -14.87
C LYS A 173 4.90 20.58 -15.40
N ILE A 174 5.75 21.28 -16.17
CA ILE A 174 7.09 20.81 -16.52
C ILE A 174 8.10 21.69 -15.78
N ASN A 175 8.98 21.07 -15.04
CA ASN A 175 10.10 21.71 -14.38
C ASN A 175 11.39 21.40 -15.14
N THR A 176 12.18 22.41 -15.42
CA THR A 176 13.51 22.25 -16.04
C THR A 176 14.55 22.72 -15.05
N LYS A 177 15.51 21.87 -14.76
CA LYS A 177 16.68 22.20 -13.92
C LYS A 177 17.95 22.07 -14.77
N SER A 178 18.85 23.00 -14.65
CA SER A 178 20.19 22.95 -15.24
C SER A 178 21.22 23.17 -14.13
N ASP A 179 22.24 22.33 -14.07
CA ASP A 179 23.32 22.47 -13.09
C ASP A 179 24.32 23.54 -13.52
N GLY A 180 23.99 24.82 -13.29
CA GLY A 180 24.90 25.97 -13.43
C GLY A 180 25.06 26.49 -14.88
N ILE A 181 25.80 27.61 -14.99
CA ILE A 181 25.92 28.43 -16.23
C ILE A 181 26.66 27.72 -17.40
N ASN A 182 27.38 26.62 -17.12
CA ASN A 182 28.18 25.88 -18.11
C ASN A 182 27.86 24.36 -18.15
N SER A 183 26.75 23.91 -17.58
CA SER A 183 26.43 22.48 -17.58
C SER A 183 25.78 22.06 -18.89
N THR A 184 26.28 20.97 -19.44
CA THR A 184 25.68 20.27 -20.58
C THR A 184 24.54 19.34 -20.15
N GLN A 185 24.21 19.35 -18.86
CA GLN A 185 23.21 18.48 -18.24
C GLN A 185 21.91 19.24 -17.98
N PHE A 186 20.83 18.75 -18.54
CA PHE A 186 19.47 19.27 -18.35
C PHE A 186 18.57 18.16 -17.81
N LEU A 187 17.88 18.46 -16.72
CA LEU A 187 16.82 17.63 -16.18
C LEU A 187 15.47 18.25 -16.50
N VAL A 188 14.59 17.49 -17.12
CA VAL A 188 13.20 17.86 -17.36
C VAL A 188 12.30 16.91 -16.59
N GLU A 189 11.58 17.43 -15.62
CA GLU A 189 10.65 16.68 -14.76
C GLU A 189 9.22 17.06 -15.10
N ALA A 190 8.37 16.07 -15.32
CA ALA A 190 6.93 16.27 -15.53
C ALA A 190 6.18 16.01 -14.22
N ASN A 191 5.38 16.98 -13.77
CA ASN A 191 4.42 16.75 -12.68
C ASN A 191 3.11 16.27 -13.30
N ILE A 192 2.82 14.98 -13.14
CA ILE A 192 1.63 14.33 -13.69
C ILE A 192 0.67 14.07 -12.52
N LYS A 193 -0.48 14.73 -12.57
CA LYS A 193 -1.60 14.48 -11.68
C LYS A 193 -2.37 13.26 -12.17
N ILE A 194 -2.67 12.34 -11.25
CA ILE A 194 -3.43 11.10 -11.52
C ILE A 194 -4.61 11.06 -10.56
N LEU A 195 -5.82 10.96 -11.09
CA LEU A 195 -7.04 10.86 -10.32
C LEU A 195 -7.48 9.40 -10.26
N ALA A 196 -7.48 8.83 -9.07
CA ALA A 196 -7.91 7.46 -8.81
C ALA A 196 -9.00 7.46 -7.72
N GLU A 197 -10.22 7.14 -8.12
CA GLU A 197 -11.39 7.18 -7.25
C GLU A 197 -11.51 8.52 -6.50
N ASP A 198 -11.30 8.51 -5.17
CA ASP A 198 -11.40 9.68 -4.30
C ASP A 198 -10.03 10.26 -3.91
N GLN A 199 -8.94 9.80 -4.55
CA GLN A 199 -7.58 10.21 -4.21
C GLN A 199 -6.85 10.79 -5.41
N GLU A 200 -6.00 11.77 -5.11
CA GLU A 200 -5.10 12.39 -6.08
C GLU A 200 -3.67 11.93 -5.82
N TYR A 201 -3.01 11.45 -6.86
CA TYR A 201 -1.61 11.08 -6.85
C TYR A 201 -0.81 12.00 -7.78
N VAL A 202 0.48 12.17 -7.49
CA VAL A 202 1.38 12.95 -8.34
C VAL A 202 2.58 12.09 -8.71
N ALA A 203 2.75 11.83 -10.00
CA ALA A 203 3.95 11.22 -10.55
C ALA A 203 4.92 12.29 -11.08
N ARG A 204 6.23 12.07 -10.87
CA ARG A 204 7.30 12.99 -11.26
C ARG A 204 8.38 12.30 -12.09
N PRO A 205 8.03 11.69 -13.24
CA PRO A 205 9.04 11.10 -14.10
C PRO A 205 9.95 12.20 -14.67
N ALA A 206 11.24 11.87 -14.83
CA ALA A 206 12.22 12.82 -15.34
C ALA A 206 12.95 12.31 -16.57
N TYR A 207 13.35 13.26 -17.41
CA TYR A 207 14.12 13.08 -18.62
C TYR A 207 15.44 13.84 -18.48
N ILE A 208 16.56 13.15 -18.59
CA ILE A 208 17.90 13.72 -18.45
C ILE A 208 18.56 13.80 -19.81
N ILE A 209 19.12 14.94 -20.13
CA ILE A 209 19.99 15.13 -21.30
C ILE A 209 21.37 15.45 -20.73
N ASP A 210 22.38 14.63 -21.07
CA ASP A 210 23.77 14.85 -20.69
C ASP A 210 24.67 14.53 -21.88
N ASN A 211 25.41 15.53 -22.38
CA ASN A 211 26.36 15.36 -23.50
C ASN A 211 25.78 14.55 -24.69
N ASN A 212 24.58 14.87 -25.15
CA ASN A 212 23.83 14.15 -26.19
C ASN A 212 23.40 12.71 -25.83
N LYS A 213 23.57 12.28 -24.58
CA LYS A 213 22.97 11.05 -24.06
C LYS A 213 21.68 11.39 -23.35
N VAL A 214 20.71 10.49 -23.51
CA VAL A 214 19.40 10.61 -22.89
C VAL A 214 19.28 9.55 -21.81
N GLY A 215 18.86 9.98 -20.62
CA GLY A 215 18.45 9.12 -19.52
C GLY A 215 16.98 9.35 -19.20
N ILE A 216 16.28 8.32 -18.80
CA ILE A 216 14.89 8.39 -18.36
C ILE A 216 14.84 7.88 -16.93
N ILE A 217 14.29 8.69 -16.02
CA ILE A 217 14.03 8.30 -14.64
C ILE A 217 12.52 8.14 -14.51
N PRO A 218 12.02 6.91 -14.35
CA PRO A 218 10.61 6.68 -14.08
C PRO A 218 10.23 7.09 -12.66
N ASP A 219 8.95 7.33 -12.47
CA ASP A 219 8.36 7.41 -11.13
C ASP A 219 7.34 6.30 -10.93
N ILE A 220 7.26 5.76 -9.71
CA ILE A 220 6.45 4.60 -9.37
C ILE A 220 5.39 5.04 -8.36
N ILE A 221 4.12 4.79 -8.70
CA ILE A 221 3.00 4.95 -7.79
C ILE A 221 2.58 3.56 -7.32
N ASP A 222 3.20 3.10 -6.23
CA ASP A 222 2.98 1.75 -5.68
C ASP A 222 1.52 1.46 -5.39
N ASP A 223 0.78 2.45 -4.87
CA ASP A 223 -0.64 2.33 -4.52
C ASP A 223 -1.50 2.02 -5.75
N LEU A 224 -1.08 2.42 -6.94
CA LEU A 224 -1.79 2.17 -8.20
C LEU A 224 -1.17 1.02 -9.03
N GLY A 225 0.02 0.56 -8.66
CA GLY A 225 0.79 -0.40 -9.44
C GLY A 225 1.17 0.14 -10.82
N ILE A 226 1.49 1.43 -10.90
CA ILE A 226 1.85 2.10 -12.16
C ILE A 226 3.24 2.69 -12.06
N LYS A 227 4.01 2.51 -13.12
CA LYS A 227 5.33 3.09 -13.32
C LYS A 227 5.30 3.98 -14.56
N VAL A 228 5.57 5.26 -14.39
CA VAL A 228 5.38 6.29 -15.40
C VAL A 228 6.72 6.81 -15.90
N TYR A 229 6.81 7.03 -17.20
CA TYR A 229 8.01 7.51 -17.88
C TYR A 229 7.69 8.75 -18.69
N LEU A 230 8.54 9.77 -18.63
CA LEU A 230 8.63 10.81 -19.63
C LEU A 230 9.59 10.31 -20.73
N SER A 231 9.04 9.71 -21.80
CA SER A 231 9.83 8.96 -22.77
C SER A 231 10.40 9.82 -23.89
N GLU A 232 9.72 10.91 -24.24
CA GLU A 232 10.13 11.79 -25.33
C GLU A 232 9.53 13.19 -25.15
N ILE A 233 10.25 14.19 -25.60
CA ILE A 233 9.80 15.57 -25.62
C ILE A 233 9.84 16.06 -27.06
N LEU A 234 8.73 16.57 -27.58
CA LEU A 234 8.58 17.13 -28.93
C LEU A 234 8.36 18.65 -28.88
N PRO A 235 9.39 19.47 -28.75
CA PRO A 235 9.26 20.92 -28.53
C PRO A 235 8.54 21.65 -29.68
N LYS A 236 8.67 21.14 -30.92
CA LYS A 236 8.03 21.74 -32.09
C LYS A 236 6.51 21.56 -32.11
N GLU A 237 6.01 20.52 -31.48
CA GLU A 237 4.58 20.18 -31.43
C GLU A 237 3.94 20.52 -30.08
N ASP A 238 4.75 20.96 -29.10
CA ASP A 238 4.36 21.19 -27.72
C ASP A 238 3.72 19.93 -27.08
N LYS A 239 4.33 18.77 -27.37
CA LYS A 239 3.88 17.47 -26.92
C LYS A 239 4.94 16.71 -26.13
N PHE A 240 4.46 15.89 -25.21
CA PHE A 240 5.25 15.00 -24.37
C PHE A 240 4.76 13.57 -24.58
N LYS A 241 5.68 12.63 -24.76
CA LYS A 241 5.34 11.22 -24.80
C LYS A 241 5.44 10.64 -23.40
N ILE A 242 4.30 10.28 -22.86
CA ILE A 242 4.20 9.56 -21.58
C ILE A 242 4.02 8.09 -21.90
N SER A 243 4.90 7.25 -21.37
CA SER A 243 4.77 5.80 -21.41
C SER A 243 4.55 5.27 -20.01
N PHE A 244 3.87 4.15 -19.88
CA PHE A 244 3.64 3.55 -18.57
C PHE A 244 3.68 2.03 -18.61
N GLU A 245 4.13 1.47 -17.49
CA GLU A 245 4.07 0.05 -17.19
C GLU A 245 3.10 -0.15 -16.03
N THR A 246 2.49 -1.31 -15.97
CA THR A 246 1.65 -1.72 -14.84
C THR A 246 2.13 -3.02 -14.26
N THR A 247 1.89 -3.17 -12.96
CA THR A 247 2.05 -4.43 -12.25
C THR A 247 0.76 -4.83 -11.57
N GLN A 248 0.72 -6.02 -11.01
CA GLN A 248 -0.41 -6.44 -10.21
C GLN A 248 -0.51 -5.55 -8.95
N LYS A 249 -1.69 -5.00 -8.69
CA LYS A 249 -1.95 -4.28 -7.44
C LYS A 249 -1.65 -5.16 -6.23
N ASN A 250 -1.16 -4.56 -5.17
CA ASN A 250 -0.95 -5.25 -3.91
C ASN A 250 -2.28 -5.79 -3.37
N TRP A 251 -2.24 -6.94 -2.71
CA TRP A 251 -3.44 -7.64 -2.25
C TRP A 251 -3.18 -8.39 -0.94
N VAL A 252 -4.25 -8.76 -0.27
CA VAL A 252 -4.22 -9.62 0.91
C VAL A 252 -5.47 -10.51 0.90
N ILE A 253 -5.34 -11.76 1.32
CA ILE A 253 -6.48 -12.60 1.66
C ILE A 253 -6.61 -12.58 3.17
N ILE A 254 -7.77 -12.13 3.63
CA ILE A 254 -8.13 -12.11 5.04
C ILE A 254 -9.28 -13.10 5.32
N GLU A 255 -9.34 -13.55 6.56
CA GLU A 255 -10.50 -14.18 7.15
C GLU A 255 -11.05 -13.26 8.23
N ALA A 256 -12.34 -12.98 8.16
CA ALA A 256 -13.03 -12.18 9.15
C ALA A 256 -14.13 -13.01 9.81
N SER A 257 -14.09 -13.15 11.12
CA SER A 257 -15.05 -13.94 11.87
C SER A 257 -15.60 -13.19 13.08
N LYS A 258 -16.87 -13.42 13.37
CA LYS A 258 -17.55 -12.90 14.55
C LYS A 258 -17.77 -14.01 15.57
N LYS A 259 -17.46 -13.71 16.82
CA LYS A 259 -17.74 -14.62 17.93
C LYS A 259 -18.73 -13.96 18.88
N PRO A 260 -20.03 -14.27 18.73
CA PRO A 260 -21.05 -13.69 19.56
C PRO A 260 -20.94 -14.23 20.98
N LEU A 261 -21.27 -13.38 21.97
CA LEU A 261 -21.46 -13.73 23.37
C LEU A 261 -20.26 -14.40 24.08
N ILE A 262 -19.04 -14.23 23.55
CA ILE A 262 -17.85 -14.84 24.17
C ILE A 262 -17.62 -14.33 25.60
N ASN A 263 -17.95 -13.07 25.85
CA ASN A 263 -17.85 -12.47 27.19
C ASN A 263 -18.89 -13.04 28.17
N LEU A 264 -20.07 -13.37 27.66
CA LEU A 264 -21.10 -14.03 28.48
C LEU A 264 -20.67 -15.44 28.90
N MET A 265 -19.98 -16.16 28.06
CA MET A 265 -19.40 -17.47 28.38
C MET A 265 -18.40 -17.35 29.54
N TRP A 266 -17.52 -16.34 29.52
CA TRP A 266 -16.58 -16.10 30.61
C TRP A 266 -17.28 -15.71 31.91
N ILE A 267 -18.31 -14.86 31.84
CA ILE A 267 -19.15 -14.51 33.01
C ILE A 267 -19.76 -15.76 33.60
N GLY A 268 -20.36 -16.63 32.79
CA GLY A 268 -20.92 -17.91 33.24
C GLY A 268 -19.89 -18.82 33.90
N PHE A 269 -18.67 -18.88 33.33
CA PHE A 269 -17.56 -19.64 33.91
C PHE A 269 -17.15 -19.09 35.30
N PHE A 270 -17.04 -17.79 35.47
CA PHE A 270 -16.73 -17.19 36.77
C PHE A 270 -17.85 -17.42 37.79
N ILE A 271 -19.12 -17.29 37.42
CA ILE A 271 -20.25 -17.59 38.30
C ILE A 271 -20.17 -19.05 38.78
N MET A 272 -19.85 -19.98 37.86
CA MET A 272 -19.72 -21.40 38.23
C MET A 272 -18.56 -21.63 39.21
N ILE A 273 -17.41 -21.00 39.04
CA ILE A 273 -16.28 -21.08 39.96
C ILE A 273 -16.66 -20.54 41.34
N PHE A 274 -17.31 -19.38 41.42
CA PHE A 274 -17.76 -18.79 42.67
C PHE A 274 -18.81 -19.67 43.37
N GLY A 275 -19.72 -20.29 42.60
CA GLY A 275 -20.70 -21.21 43.16
C GLY A 275 -20.12 -22.53 43.71
N LEU A 276 -18.94 -22.93 43.22
CA LEU A 276 -18.21 -24.09 43.74
C LEU A 276 -17.39 -23.78 45.00
N LEU A 277 -17.08 -22.52 45.26
CA LEU A 277 -16.31 -22.06 46.42
C LEU A 277 -17.18 -21.67 47.62
N LEU A 278 -18.50 -21.55 47.42
CA LEU A 278 -19.51 -21.34 48.46
C LEU A 278 -20.12 -22.68 48.94
#